data_b6ff30f2e84472a383058f51fc0b76f7
#
_entry.id   b6ff30f2e84472a383058f51fc0b76f7
#
_cell.length_a   1.000
_cell.length_b   1.000
_cell.length_c   1.000
_cell.angle_alpha   90.00
_cell.angle_beta   90.00
_cell.angle_gamma   90.00
#
_symmetry.space_group_name_H-M   'P 1'
#
loop_
_entity.id
_entity.type
_entity.pdbx_description
1 polymer ?
#
loop_
_entity_poly.entity_id
_entity_poly.type
_entity_poly.pdbx_seq_one_letter_code
_entity_poly.pdbx_strand_id
1 'polypeptide(L)'
;MKEELAILPNGLLHLEAGIQSLREPVLEKSRRIGKLSDALQGLKYLCSLKNMETHADLIAGLPLYHLSEIFEDVRTLAEYGAGEIQLESLKLLPGTEMRRRAEELGIQYSPLPPYEVLQTKEISVEELQTAHYLSRLLDGFYNTPTWRSLT
;
A
#
# COMPACT_ATOMS: atom_id res chain seq x y z
N MET A 1 23.63 6.80 6.54
CA MET A 1 22.58 6.12 5.72
C MET A 1 21.87 7.06 4.74
N LYS A 2 21.21 8.18 5.16
CA LYS A 2 20.54 9.09 4.19
C LYS A 2 21.52 9.69 3.17
N GLU A 3 22.65 10.18 3.61
CA GLU A 3 23.70 10.75 2.74
C GLU A 3 24.30 9.72 1.78
N GLU A 4 24.44 8.48 2.22
CA GLU A 4 24.96 7.37 1.43
C GLU A 4 24.00 7.00 0.29
N LEU A 5 22.68 7.03 0.52
CA LEU A 5 21.69 6.79 -0.53
C LEU A 5 21.74 7.86 -1.62
N ALA A 6 21.97 9.11 -1.24
CA ALA A 6 21.97 10.23 -2.19
C ALA A 6 23.16 10.22 -3.18
N ILE A 7 24.26 9.51 -2.84
CA ILE A 7 25.48 9.44 -3.68
C ILE A 7 25.56 8.16 -4.53
N LEU A 8 24.58 7.26 -4.41
CA LEU A 8 24.58 6.03 -5.20
C LEU A 8 24.36 6.34 -6.71
N PRO A 9 24.91 5.50 -7.60
CA PRO A 9 24.67 5.63 -9.03
C PRO A 9 23.18 5.54 -9.37
N ASN A 10 22.76 6.29 -10.41
CA ASN A 10 21.37 6.25 -10.88
C ASN A 10 20.95 4.83 -11.27
N GLY A 11 19.76 4.43 -10.84
CA GLY A 11 19.16 3.14 -11.19
C GLY A 11 19.79 1.91 -10.51
N LEU A 12 20.69 2.12 -9.54
CA LEU A 12 21.30 1.01 -8.81
C LEU A 12 20.32 0.37 -7.82
N LEU A 13 19.44 1.17 -7.22
CA LEU A 13 18.46 0.71 -6.24
C LEU A 13 17.05 1.04 -6.68
N HIS A 14 16.18 0.08 -6.42
CA HIS A 14 14.75 0.18 -6.47
C HIS A 14 14.24 -0.11 -5.06
N LEU A 15 13.57 0.83 -4.40
CA LEU A 15 13.19 0.72 -3.01
C LEU A 15 11.68 0.60 -2.86
N GLU A 16 11.26 -0.41 -2.13
CA GLU A 16 9.87 -0.66 -1.78
C GLU A 16 9.61 -0.18 -0.35
N ALA A 17 8.62 0.67 -0.20
CA ALA A 17 8.17 1.21 1.07
C ALA A 17 6.77 0.68 1.39
N GLY A 18 6.69 -0.39 2.16
CA GLY A 18 5.43 -0.99 2.59
C GLY A 18 4.72 -0.10 3.60
N ILE A 19 4.03 0.93 3.15
CA ILE A 19 3.24 1.86 3.98
C ILE A 19 1.98 1.17 4.50
N GLN A 20 1.31 0.38 3.67
CA GLN A 20 0.12 -0.43 3.90
C GLN A 20 -1.18 0.38 4.03
N SER A 21 -1.18 1.49 4.75
CA SER A 21 -2.25 2.48 4.88
C SER A 21 -1.69 3.78 5.47
N LEU A 22 -2.32 4.91 5.22
CA LEU A 22 -2.04 6.20 5.87
C LEU A 22 -2.94 6.46 7.09
N ARG A 23 -3.60 5.43 7.60
CA ARG A 23 -4.55 5.52 8.74
C ARG A 23 -3.95 4.83 9.96
N GLU A 24 -3.56 5.60 10.99
CA GLU A 24 -3.00 5.03 12.22
C GLU A 24 -3.89 3.94 12.85
N PRO A 25 -5.24 4.07 12.93
CA PRO A 25 -6.09 3.01 13.48
C PRO A 25 -6.03 1.70 12.68
N VAL A 26 -5.90 1.78 11.35
CA VAL A 26 -5.73 0.60 10.47
C VAL A 26 -4.41 -0.10 10.74
N LEU A 27 -3.32 0.67 10.84
CA LEU A 27 -1.98 0.15 11.12
C LEU A 27 -1.91 -0.49 12.52
N GLU A 28 -2.45 0.16 13.54
CA GLU A 28 -2.51 -0.36 14.90
C GLU A 28 -3.32 -1.66 14.98
N LYS A 29 -4.51 -1.70 14.34
CA LYS A 29 -5.36 -2.88 14.31
C LYS A 29 -4.70 -4.05 13.60
N SER A 30 -3.89 -3.75 12.60
CA SER A 30 -3.06 -4.71 11.84
C SER A 30 -1.74 -5.05 12.54
N ARG A 31 -1.51 -4.50 13.75
CA ARG A 31 -0.27 -4.67 14.53
C ARG A 31 1.00 -4.26 13.80
N ARG A 32 0.89 -3.25 12.96
CA ARG A 32 2.07 -2.66 12.34
C ARG A 32 2.80 -1.79 13.35
N ILE A 33 4.07 -2.13 13.62
CA ILE A 33 4.89 -1.42 14.58
C ILE A 33 5.57 -0.24 13.88
N GLY A 34 5.58 0.93 14.53
CA GLY A 34 6.23 2.14 14.04
C GLY A 34 5.27 3.33 14.04
N LYS A 35 5.83 4.53 13.89
CA LYS A 35 5.04 5.75 13.75
C LYS A 35 4.81 6.04 12.28
N LEU A 36 3.56 6.28 11.89
CA LEU A 36 3.21 6.67 10.53
C LEU A 36 3.96 7.92 10.09
N SER A 37 4.10 8.91 10.98
CA SER A 37 4.85 10.14 10.71
C SER A 37 6.30 9.89 10.26
N ASP A 38 6.98 8.94 10.91
CA ASP A 38 8.37 8.61 10.60
C ASP A 38 8.46 7.88 9.24
N ALA A 39 7.50 6.98 8.96
CA ALA A 39 7.41 6.29 7.68
C ALA A 39 7.17 7.27 6.52
N LEU A 40 6.23 8.22 6.70
CA LEU A 40 5.93 9.25 5.69
C LEU A 40 7.10 10.22 5.49
N GLN A 41 7.80 10.61 6.55
CA GLN A 41 9.01 11.42 6.42
C GLN A 41 10.10 10.67 5.66
N GLY A 42 10.25 9.38 5.93
CA GLY A 42 11.18 8.50 5.20
C GLY A 42 10.81 8.40 3.72
N LEU A 43 9.54 8.13 3.40
CA LEU A 43 9.04 8.04 2.04
C LEU A 43 9.27 9.36 1.27
N LYS A 44 8.88 10.51 1.85
CA LYS A 44 9.12 11.83 1.23
C LYS A 44 10.59 12.07 0.92
N TYR A 45 11.47 11.68 1.82
CA TYR A 45 12.90 11.76 1.58
C TYR A 45 13.31 10.87 0.39
N LEU A 46 12.87 9.61 0.35
CA LEU A 46 13.19 8.69 -0.74
C LEU A 46 12.67 9.22 -2.09
N CYS A 47 11.42 9.71 -2.14
CA CYS A 47 10.83 10.31 -3.35
C CYS A 47 11.58 11.57 -3.81
N SER A 48 12.28 12.27 -2.92
CA SER A 48 13.10 13.43 -3.28
C SER A 48 14.42 13.07 -3.97
N LEU A 49 14.86 11.82 -3.85
CA LEU A 49 16.07 11.32 -4.48
C LEU A 49 15.80 11.00 -5.95
N LYS A 50 16.63 11.57 -6.85
CA LYS A 50 16.47 11.41 -8.31
C LYS A 50 17.26 10.23 -8.89
N ASN A 51 18.04 9.56 -8.06
CA ASN A 51 18.94 8.49 -8.45
C ASN A 51 18.38 7.08 -8.21
N MET A 52 17.16 6.97 -7.72
CA MET A 52 16.49 5.69 -7.46
C MET A 52 14.99 5.78 -7.67
N GLU A 53 14.38 4.64 -7.94
CA GLU A 53 12.93 4.51 -7.99
C GLU A 53 12.39 4.05 -6.64
N THR A 54 11.23 4.55 -6.25
CA THR A 54 10.61 4.25 -4.96
C THR A 54 9.18 3.80 -5.21
N HIS A 55 8.85 2.61 -4.71
CA HIS A 55 7.49 2.09 -4.61
C HIS A 55 6.88 2.43 -3.26
N ALA A 56 5.60 2.76 -3.25
CA ALA A 56 4.78 2.87 -2.04
C ALA A 56 3.63 1.85 -2.12
N ASP A 57 3.53 0.96 -1.13
CA ASP A 57 2.54 -0.11 -1.14
C ASP A 57 1.42 0.16 -0.15
N LEU A 58 0.20 -0.01 -0.63
CA LEU A 58 -1.04 -0.03 0.15
C LEU A 58 -1.67 -1.41 0.09
N ILE A 59 -2.47 -1.76 1.11
CA ILE A 59 -3.17 -3.05 1.16
C ILE A 59 -4.67 -2.82 1.36
N ALA A 60 -5.48 -3.13 0.36
CA ALA A 60 -6.94 -3.15 0.47
C ALA A 60 -7.42 -4.36 1.26
N GLY A 61 -8.45 -4.19 2.08
CA GLY A 61 -9.02 -5.25 2.91
C GLY A 61 -8.40 -5.38 4.29
N LEU A 62 -7.57 -4.43 4.73
CA LEU A 62 -7.15 -4.33 6.12
C LEU A 62 -8.35 -3.97 7.01
N PRO A 63 -8.39 -4.46 8.29
CA PRO A 63 -9.43 -4.05 9.25
C PRO A 63 -9.46 -2.53 9.44
N LEU A 64 -10.66 -1.97 9.59
CA LEU A 64 -10.93 -0.53 9.75
C LEU A 64 -10.60 0.32 8.51
N TYR A 65 -10.33 -0.27 7.34
CA TYR A 65 -9.93 0.48 6.16
C TYR A 65 -11.06 0.53 5.14
N HIS A 66 -11.61 1.72 4.92
CA HIS A 66 -12.71 1.98 3.99
C HIS A 66 -12.20 2.29 2.57
N LEU A 67 -13.02 1.99 1.57
CA LEU A 67 -12.67 2.28 0.17
C LEU A 67 -12.36 3.76 -0.07
N SER A 68 -13.13 4.67 0.53
CA SER A 68 -12.89 6.13 0.42
C SER A 68 -11.51 6.53 0.92
N GLU A 69 -11.06 5.92 2.02
CA GLU A 69 -9.73 6.18 2.59
C GLU A 69 -8.62 5.63 1.70
N ILE A 70 -8.84 4.48 1.04
CA ILE A 70 -7.90 3.93 0.05
C ILE A 70 -7.68 4.93 -1.09
N PHE A 71 -8.74 5.54 -1.62
CA PHE A 71 -8.63 6.58 -2.66
C PHE A 71 -7.86 7.80 -2.18
N GLU A 72 -8.12 8.26 -0.96
CA GLU A 72 -7.40 9.40 -0.36
C GLU A 72 -5.91 9.08 -0.15
N ASP A 73 -5.61 7.87 0.32
CA ASP A 73 -4.23 7.43 0.56
C ASP A 73 -3.45 7.33 -0.76
N VAL A 74 -4.04 6.77 -1.81
CA VAL A 74 -3.46 6.74 -3.16
C VAL A 74 -3.16 8.16 -3.65
N ARG A 75 -4.12 9.09 -3.53
CA ARG A 75 -3.92 10.50 -3.91
C ARG A 75 -2.77 11.13 -3.14
N THR A 76 -2.72 10.91 -1.83
CA THR A 76 -1.66 11.47 -0.97
C THR A 76 -0.27 10.93 -1.36
N LEU A 77 -0.16 9.63 -1.68
CA LEU A 77 1.10 9.05 -2.14
C LEU A 77 1.52 9.61 -3.51
N ALA A 78 0.57 9.84 -4.40
CA ALA A 78 0.83 10.48 -5.68
C ALA A 78 1.35 11.93 -5.51
N GLU A 79 0.73 12.69 -4.60
CA GLU A 79 1.18 14.05 -4.24
C GLU A 79 2.58 14.07 -3.59
N TYR A 80 2.99 12.98 -2.93
CA TYR A 80 4.36 12.84 -2.40
C TYR A 80 5.38 12.52 -3.48
N GLY A 81 4.93 12.21 -4.70
CA GLY A 81 5.79 11.89 -5.83
C GLY A 81 6.36 10.48 -5.76
N ALA A 82 5.64 9.53 -5.18
CA ALA A 82 6.01 8.13 -5.25
C ALA A 82 6.21 7.71 -6.71
N GLY A 83 7.32 7.07 -7.00
CA GLY A 83 7.64 6.61 -8.36
C GLY A 83 6.64 5.58 -8.86
N GLU A 84 6.22 4.68 -8.00
CA GLU A 84 5.14 3.72 -8.24
C GLU A 84 4.27 3.61 -7.00
N ILE A 85 2.99 3.32 -7.19
CA ILE A 85 2.03 3.02 -6.13
C ILE A 85 1.44 1.66 -6.41
N GLN A 86 1.66 0.72 -5.51
CA GLN A 86 1.06 -0.61 -5.57
C GLN A 86 -0.10 -0.68 -4.58
N LEU A 87 -1.26 -1.13 -5.05
CA LEU A 87 -2.43 -1.39 -4.23
C LEU A 87 -2.75 -2.88 -4.31
N GLU A 88 -2.33 -3.63 -3.29
CA GLU A 88 -2.51 -5.07 -3.22
C GLU A 88 -3.75 -5.46 -2.39
N SER A 89 -4.36 -6.60 -2.74
CA SER A 89 -5.38 -7.21 -1.89
C SER A 89 -4.75 -7.94 -0.72
N LEU A 90 -5.33 -7.80 0.47
CA LEU A 90 -4.90 -8.54 1.66
C LEU A 90 -5.04 -10.05 1.45
N LYS A 91 -3.99 -10.79 1.76
CA LYS A 91 -3.94 -12.27 1.72
C LYS A 91 -3.71 -12.81 3.13
N LEU A 92 -4.63 -13.64 3.63
CA LEU A 92 -4.53 -14.24 4.96
C LEU A 92 -3.74 -15.55 4.92
N LEU A 93 -2.43 -15.43 4.88
CA LEU A 93 -1.51 -16.57 4.78
C LEU A 93 -1.62 -17.51 6.00
N PRO A 94 -1.50 -18.84 5.80
CA PRO A 94 -1.46 -19.81 6.88
C PRO A 94 -0.39 -19.46 7.94
N GLY A 95 -0.73 -19.66 9.22
CA GLY A 95 0.18 -19.39 10.33
C GLY A 95 0.24 -17.95 10.81
N THR A 96 -0.30 -16.98 10.05
CA THR A 96 -0.32 -15.57 10.48
C THR A 96 -1.32 -15.34 11.62
N GLU A 97 -1.02 -14.36 12.46
CA GLU A 97 -1.92 -13.98 13.54
C GLU A 97 -3.23 -13.38 13.02
N MET A 98 -3.18 -12.57 11.98
CA MET A 98 -4.37 -11.98 11.39
C MET A 98 -5.35 -13.06 10.89
N ARG A 99 -4.84 -14.16 10.30
CA ARG A 99 -5.68 -15.30 9.91
C ARG A 99 -6.32 -15.98 11.11
N ARG A 100 -5.60 -16.15 12.22
CA ARG A 100 -6.17 -16.72 13.47
C ARG A 100 -7.26 -15.84 14.06
N ARG A 101 -7.19 -14.54 13.84
CA ARG A 101 -8.13 -13.54 14.33
C ARG A 101 -9.17 -13.11 13.30
N ALA A 102 -9.25 -13.79 12.14
CA ALA A 102 -10.13 -13.37 11.04
C ALA A 102 -11.59 -13.23 11.48
N GLU A 103 -12.12 -14.18 12.24
CA GLU A 103 -13.50 -14.13 12.77
C GLU A 103 -13.71 -12.93 13.71
N GLU A 104 -12.80 -12.69 14.67
CA GLU A 104 -12.82 -11.54 15.58
C GLU A 104 -12.81 -10.21 14.80
N LEU A 105 -11.97 -10.15 13.77
CA LEU A 105 -11.80 -8.97 12.92
C LEU A 105 -12.93 -8.82 11.88
N GLY A 106 -13.79 -9.85 11.73
CA GLY A 106 -14.88 -9.85 10.76
C GLY A 106 -14.39 -9.95 9.32
N ILE A 107 -13.25 -10.60 9.09
CA ILE A 107 -12.65 -10.80 7.77
C ILE A 107 -13.15 -12.11 7.17
N GLN A 108 -13.72 -12.05 6.00
CA GLN A 108 -14.02 -13.20 5.15
C GLN A 108 -12.95 -13.31 4.06
N TYR A 109 -12.44 -14.51 3.84
CA TYR A 109 -11.37 -14.75 2.88
C TYR A 109 -11.52 -16.10 2.19
N SER A 110 -10.89 -16.25 1.03
CA SER A 110 -10.84 -17.52 0.30
C SER A 110 -10.05 -18.57 1.10
N PRO A 111 -10.59 -19.77 1.33
CA PRO A 111 -9.84 -20.85 1.96
C PRO A 111 -8.75 -21.43 1.05
N LEU A 112 -8.81 -21.13 -0.25
CA LEU A 112 -7.87 -21.58 -1.28
C LEU A 112 -6.80 -20.52 -1.56
N PRO A 113 -5.59 -20.93 -1.94
CA PRO A 113 -4.58 -19.97 -2.40
C PRO A 113 -5.12 -19.06 -3.52
N PRO A 114 -4.78 -17.77 -3.50
CA PRO A 114 -3.80 -17.08 -2.64
C PRO A 114 -4.35 -16.60 -1.29
N TYR A 115 -5.48 -17.12 -0.79
CA TYR A 115 -6.10 -16.78 0.49
C TYR A 115 -6.55 -15.32 0.59
N GLU A 116 -7.03 -14.79 -0.50
CA GLU A 116 -7.43 -13.40 -0.66
C GLU A 116 -8.63 -13.05 0.22
N VAL A 117 -8.61 -11.88 0.80
CA VAL A 117 -9.75 -11.31 1.54
C VAL A 117 -10.86 -10.96 0.56
N LEU A 118 -12.07 -11.38 0.88
CA LEU A 118 -13.27 -11.17 0.07
C LEU A 118 -14.12 -10.01 0.57
N GLN A 119 -14.14 -9.80 1.89
CA GLN A 119 -14.77 -8.64 2.54
C GLN A 119 -14.30 -8.51 3.99
N THR A 120 -14.49 -7.32 4.57
CA THR A 120 -14.36 -7.05 6.00
C THR A 120 -15.65 -6.40 6.51
N LYS A 121 -15.65 -5.91 7.76
CA LYS A 121 -16.76 -5.10 8.29
C LYS A 121 -16.88 -3.75 7.60
N GLU A 122 -15.76 -3.21 7.11
CA GLU A 122 -15.61 -1.85 6.58
C GLU A 122 -15.64 -1.77 5.07
N ILE A 123 -15.37 -2.88 4.37
CA ILE A 123 -15.31 -2.91 2.91
C ILE A 123 -15.99 -4.16 2.35
N SER A 124 -16.94 -3.98 1.46
CA SER A 124 -17.71 -5.04 0.82
C SER A 124 -16.94 -5.73 -0.32
N VAL A 125 -17.51 -6.80 -0.86
CA VAL A 125 -16.96 -7.52 -2.04
C VAL A 125 -16.88 -6.58 -3.24
N GLU A 126 -17.93 -5.79 -3.50
CA GLU A 126 -18.00 -4.85 -4.61
C GLU A 126 -16.99 -3.71 -4.47
N GLU A 127 -16.78 -3.24 -3.23
CA GLU A 127 -15.79 -2.21 -2.93
C GLU A 127 -14.36 -2.75 -3.08
N LEU A 128 -14.07 -3.99 -2.66
CA LEU A 128 -12.78 -4.62 -2.92
C LEU A 128 -12.54 -4.84 -4.41
N GLN A 129 -13.58 -5.19 -5.16
CA GLN A 129 -13.49 -5.25 -6.62
C GLN A 129 -13.15 -3.87 -7.22
N THR A 130 -13.72 -2.80 -6.66
CA THR A 130 -13.41 -1.43 -7.08
C THR A 130 -11.94 -1.07 -6.74
N ALA A 131 -11.45 -1.44 -5.56
CA ALA A 131 -10.04 -1.28 -5.19
C ALA A 131 -9.11 -2.06 -6.15
N HIS A 132 -9.51 -3.27 -6.57
CA HIS A 132 -8.78 -4.04 -7.57
C HIS A 132 -8.74 -3.34 -8.95
N TYR A 133 -9.84 -2.71 -9.39
CA TYR A 133 -9.81 -1.89 -10.61
C TYR A 133 -8.90 -0.68 -10.45
N LEU A 134 -8.90 -0.01 -9.29
CA LEU A 134 -7.98 1.08 -9.00
C LEU A 134 -6.52 0.61 -9.10
N SER A 135 -6.18 -0.56 -8.54
CA SER A 135 -4.84 -1.15 -8.67
C SER A 135 -4.43 -1.28 -10.13
N ARG A 136 -5.29 -1.83 -10.98
CA ARG A 136 -5.02 -1.98 -12.42
C ARG A 136 -4.86 -0.63 -13.15
N LEU A 137 -5.61 0.39 -12.73
CA LEU A 137 -5.46 1.74 -13.27
C LEU A 137 -4.11 2.36 -12.85
N LEU A 138 -3.68 2.15 -11.61
CA LEU A 138 -2.36 2.56 -11.17
C LEU A 138 -1.25 1.91 -12.01
N ASP A 139 -1.32 0.61 -12.23
CA ASP A 139 -0.35 -0.11 -13.06
C ASP A 139 -0.35 0.36 -14.52
N GLY A 140 -1.54 0.55 -15.09
CA GLY A 140 -1.67 0.91 -16.50
C GLY A 140 -1.33 2.38 -16.81
N PHE A 141 -1.53 3.28 -15.86
CA PHE A 141 -1.41 4.73 -16.09
C PHE A 141 -0.36 5.39 -15.19
N TYR A 142 -0.52 5.32 -13.86
CA TYR A 142 0.37 6.01 -12.95
C TYR A 142 1.78 5.41 -12.94
N ASN A 143 1.89 4.09 -12.82
CA ASN A 143 3.16 3.37 -12.76
C ASN A 143 3.89 3.30 -14.12
N THR A 144 3.20 3.69 -15.21
CA THR A 144 3.79 3.73 -16.55
C THR A 144 4.39 5.12 -16.84
N PRO A 145 5.73 5.27 -16.97
CA PRO A 145 6.40 6.57 -17.10
C PRO A 145 5.85 7.47 -18.23
N THR A 146 5.42 6.84 -19.33
CA THR A 146 4.89 7.56 -20.51
C THR A 146 3.64 8.39 -20.18
N TRP A 147 2.81 7.96 -19.26
CA TRP A 147 1.56 8.63 -18.88
C TRP A 147 1.72 9.58 -17.70
N ARG A 148 2.72 9.34 -16.86
CA ARG A 148 2.99 10.17 -15.67
C ARG A 148 3.30 11.62 -15.99
N SER A 149 3.82 11.91 -17.18
CA SER A 149 4.12 13.27 -17.63
C SER A 149 2.86 14.08 -18.03
N LEU A 150 1.68 13.46 -18.03
CA LEU A 150 0.41 14.10 -18.41
C LEU A 150 -0.46 14.44 -17.19
N THR A 151 -0.05 14.05 -15.99
CA THR A 151 -0.71 14.35 -14.70
C THR A 151 0.05 15.42 -13.94
#